data_de20dc4b7bc19344f4e32c0c5accf11b
#
_entry.id   de20dc4b7bc19344f4e32c0c5accf11b
#
_cell.length_a   1.000
_cell.length_b   1.000
_cell.length_c   1.000
_cell.angle_alpha   90.00
_cell.angle_beta   90.00
_cell.angle_gamma   90.00
#
_symmetry.space_group_name_H-M   'P 1'
#
loop_
_entity.id
_entity.type
_entity.pdbx_description
1 polymer ?
#
loop_
_entity_poly.entity_id
_entity_poly.type
_entity_poly.pdbx_seq_one_letter_code
_entity_poly.pdbx_strand_id
1 'polypeptide(L)'
;MKSMNETVDVVVVGAGPVGLLAAIELTLAGARAVVLERLAAPSTMLKAMSVGPLGAEALQRRGMADALAAAVERTAATMKTFAGKNGPDVRAGGSKFSGHFAGLPLIRKDAQKEPQRHARPADQQAVEEMLADRASALGVEVRRECAVTAVSQRADDVDVDWTAPAGGGRLRCAWLVACDGGRSAIRKMAGFEFPGTAPSLTMFQAIAEVDHPQRLLPLGWRRTPGGVFSCGPIPGRLFMLDFNGPPADRESPVTREEIESVLRRVSGADVRVRSLAGANRWTDNTRLVDSYRRGRVLLAGDAAHVHSPFGGQGLSLGLVDAANLGWKLAAVVHGEMPESLLDTYTAERRPAAEAVLANTLAQLAILRPDPQSGAMRDLFATLLEFDDVNRLVGEMMTGLSTRYELGSAQDEVGRLIGDRPIRQGNADASLYGLMQEGQGVLLDATADGAASRIVAVATQRIRCVAIGTGPSMLIRPDACAAWIGEDGDTDGLEEALRRWFGAPRKDASLQQPEP
;
A
#
# COMPACT_ATOMS: atom_id res chain seq x y z
N MET A 1 -23.18 -17.29 29.19
CA MET A 1 -22.28 -16.33 28.59
C MET A 1 -20.87 -16.63 29.08
N LYS A 2 -20.02 -17.30 28.28
CA LYS A 2 -18.59 -17.45 28.61
C LYS A 2 -17.93 -16.10 28.38
N SER A 3 -17.49 -15.43 29.45
CA SER A 3 -16.51 -14.34 29.37
C SER A 3 -15.24 -14.97 28.82
N MET A 4 -15.06 -14.90 27.52
CA MET A 4 -13.85 -15.43 26.91
C MET A 4 -12.79 -14.33 26.97
N ASN A 5 -11.95 -14.37 28.02
CA ASN A 5 -10.62 -13.75 27.96
C ASN A 5 -9.77 -14.65 27.04
N GLU A 6 -9.87 -14.43 25.75
CA GLU A 6 -9.05 -15.11 24.77
C GLU A 6 -7.73 -14.36 24.61
N THR A 7 -6.63 -15.10 24.58
CA THR A 7 -5.29 -14.53 24.36
C THR A 7 -4.78 -14.91 22.97
N VAL A 8 -4.28 -13.91 22.23
CA VAL A 8 -3.70 -14.06 20.91
C VAL A 8 -2.39 -13.28 20.84
N ASP A 9 -1.54 -13.53 19.84
CA ASP A 9 -0.31 -12.79 19.70
C ASP A 9 -0.57 -11.37 19.23
N VAL A 10 -1.39 -11.20 18.19
CA VAL A 10 -1.68 -9.91 17.59
C VAL A 10 -3.16 -9.76 17.30
N VAL A 11 -3.75 -8.64 17.70
CA VAL A 11 -5.05 -8.18 17.21
C VAL A 11 -4.81 -7.16 16.09
N VAL A 12 -5.43 -7.36 14.93
CA VAL A 12 -5.47 -6.41 13.82
C VAL A 12 -6.85 -5.78 13.77
N VAL A 13 -6.96 -4.45 13.77
CA VAL A 13 -8.26 -3.76 13.71
C VAL A 13 -8.48 -3.17 12.33
N GLY A 14 -9.51 -3.67 11.64
CA GLY A 14 -9.88 -3.33 10.27
C GLY A 14 -9.51 -4.41 9.26
N ALA A 15 -10.50 -4.95 8.53
CA ALA A 15 -10.35 -5.94 7.47
C ALA A 15 -10.36 -5.32 6.06
N GLY A 16 -9.85 -4.09 5.92
CA GLY A 16 -9.50 -3.52 4.63
C GLY A 16 -8.17 -4.12 4.08
N PRO A 17 -7.71 -3.69 2.89
CA PRO A 17 -6.54 -4.28 2.24
C PRO A 17 -5.29 -4.32 3.12
N VAL A 18 -5.04 -3.26 3.89
CA VAL A 18 -3.86 -3.14 4.75
C VAL A 18 -3.93 -4.11 5.93
N GLY A 19 -5.09 -4.21 6.60
CA GLY A 19 -5.24 -5.11 7.74
C GLY A 19 -5.23 -6.58 7.34
N LEU A 20 -5.85 -6.93 6.20
CA LEU A 20 -5.80 -8.30 5.68
C LEU A 20 -4.37 -8.69 5.30
N LEU A 21 -3.62 -7.81 4.61
CA LEU A 21 -2.22 -8.10 4.28
C LEU A 21 -1.35 -8.20 5.55
N ALA A 22 -1.54 -7.32 6.54
CA ALA A 22 -0.83 -7.42 7.81
C ALA A 22 -1.09 -8.75 8.52
N ALA A 23 -2.34 -9.23 8.54
CA ALA A 23 -2.70 -10.52 9.13
C ALA A 23 -2.10 -11.70 8.34
N ILE A 24 -2.07 -11.62 7.00
CA ILE A 24 -1.40 -12.61 6.13
C ILE A 24 0.10 -12.67 6.44
N GLU A 25 0.78 -11.53 6.49
CA GLU A 25 2.21 -11.46 6.81
C GLU A 25 2.54 -12.06 8.18
N LEU A 26 1.74 -11.73 9.20
CA LEU A 26 1.86 -12.27 10.54
C LEU A 26 1.68 -13.79 10.56
N THR A 27 0.64 -14.29 9.90
CA THR A 27 0.32 -15.72 9.86
C THR A 27 1.38 -16.53 9.10
N LEU A 28 1.87 -16.03 7.97
CA LEU A 28 2.98 -16.66 7.22
C LEU A 28 4.27 -16.72 8.05
N ALA A 29 4.49 -15.73 8.90
CA ALA A 29 5.62 -15.73 9.83
C ALA A 29 5.33 -16.46 11.16
N GLY A 30 4.21 -17.19 11.26
CA GLY A 30 3.87 -18.07 12.37
C GLY A 30 3.15 -17.42 13.56
N ALA A 31 2.90 -16.11 13.56
CA ALA A 31 2.18 -15.43 14.64
C ALA A 31 0.65 -15.62 14.51
N ARG A 32 -0.02 -15.88 15.63
CA ARG A 32 -1.49 -15.99 15.68
C ARG A 32 -2.11 -14.58 15.67
N ALA A 33 -2.70 -14.21 14.53
CA ALA A 33 -3.40 -12.95 14.35
C ALA A 33 -4.94 -13.15 14.32
N VAL A 34 -5.68 -12.23 14.98
CA VAL A 34 -7.14 -12.11 14.86
C VAL A 34 -7.49 -10.75 14.33
N VAL A 35 -8.30 -10.70 13.27
CA VAL A 35 -8.76 -9.45 12.66
C VAL A 35 -10.15 -9.09 13.19
N LEU A 36 -10.32 -7.88 13.73
CA LEU A 36 -11.62 -7.33 14.12
C LEU A 36 -12.07 -6.31 13.09
N GLU A 37 -13.27 -6.53 12.50
CA GLU A 37 -13.87 -5.64 11.51
C GLU A 37 -15.27 -5.22 11.95
N ARG A 38 -15.54 -3.92 11.96
CA ARG A 38 -16.83 -3.36 12.37
C ARG A 38 -17.97 -3.59 11.37
N LEU A 39 -17.66 -3.77 10.09
CA LEU A 39 -18.64 -3.98 9.03
C LEU A 39 -18.99 -5.47 8.90
N ALA A 40 -20.25 -5.75 8.59
CA ALA A 40 -20.74 -7.11 8.32
C ALA A 40 -20.17 -7.68 6.99
N ALA A 41 -19.93 -6.81 6.01
CA ALA A 41 -19.42 -7.15 4.70
C ALA A 41 -18.35 -6.13 4.24
N PRO A 42 -17.54 -6.44 3.22
CA PRO A 42 -16.63 -5.48 2.60
C PRO A 42 -17.35 -4.19 2.17
N SER A 43 -16.66 -3.06 2.29
CA SER A 43 -17.24 -1.76 1.96
C SER A 43 -17.48 -1.64 0.45
N THR A 44 -18.65 -1.19 0.06
CA THR A 44 -19.00 -0.86 -1.35
C THR A 44 -18.61 0.57 -1.73
N MET A 45 -17.97 1.33 -0.84
CA MET A 45 -17.51 2.69 -1.14
C MET A 45 -16.52 2.69 -2.30
N LEU A 46 -16.71 3.67 -3.20
CA LEU A 46 -15.80 3.92 -4.31
C LEU A 46 -14.48 4.45 -3.77
N LYS A 47 -13.38 3.73 -4.03
CA LYS A 47 -12.03 4.09 -3.60
C LYS A 47 -11.04 3.97 -4.75
N ALA A 48 -9.85 3.40 -4.51
CA ALA A 48 -8.81 3.25 -5.52
C ALA A 48 -9.28 2.45 -6.74
N MET A 49 -8.85 2.85 -7.93
CA MET A 49 -9.12 2.17 -9.21
C MET A 49 -7.90 1.42 -9.75
N SER A 50 -6.78 1.55 -9.07
CA SER A 50 -5.53 0.88 -9.43
C SER A 50 -4.70 0.67 -8.19
N VAL A 51 -3.84 -0.32 -8.24
CA VAL A 51 -2.78 -0.54 -7.27
C VAL A 51 -1.44 -0.17 -7.89
N GLY A 52 -0.65 0.65 -7.22
CA GLY A 52 0.69 1.04 -7.68
C GLY A 52 1.66 -0.14 -7.65
N PRO A 53 2.84 -0.02 -8.29
CA PRO A 53 3.74 -1.15 -8.47
C PRO A 53 4.15 -1.81 -7.15
N LEU A 54 4.59 -1.06 -6.15
CA LEU A 54 5.04 -1.64 -4.88
C LEU A 54 3.94 -2.38 -4.12
N GLY A 55 2.69 -1.88 -4.19
CA GLY A 55 1.53 -2.59 -3.61
C GLY A 55 1.19 -3.86 -4.39
N ALA A 56 1.20 -3.80 -5.73
CA ALA A 56 1.00 -4.96 -6.58
C ALA A 56 2.05 -6.04 -6.32
N GLU A 57 3.31 -5.64 -6.18
CA GLU A 57 4.43 -6.52 -5.86
C GLU A 57 4.30 -7.16 -4.47
N ALA A 58 3.79 -6.43 -3.48
CA ALA A 58 3.48 -7.00 -2.18
C ALA A 58 2.44 -8.14 -2.28
N LEU A 59 1.40 -7.97 -3.11
CA LEU A 59 0.43 -9.04 -3.39
C LEU A 59 1.07 -10.23 -4.12
N GLN A 60 1.87 -9.97 -5.15
CA GLN A 60 2.54 -11.01 -5.93
C GLN A 60 3.47 -11.87 -5.06
N ARG A 61 4.24 -11.26 -4.15
CA ARG A 61 5.10 -11.97 -3.20
C ARG A 61 4.35 -12.88 -2.23
N ARG A 62 3.04 -12.73 -2.11
CA ARG A 62 2.19 -13.56 -1.23
C ARG A 62 1.26 -14.48 -2.00
N GLY A 63 1.63 -14.82 -3.25
CA GLY A 63 0.95 -15.82 -4.06
C GLY A 63 -0.32 -15.33 -4.75
N MET A 64 -0.53 -14.02 -4.86
CA MET A 64 -1.72 -13.44 -5.49
C MET A 64 -1.47 -12.92 -6.92
N ALA A 65 -0.38 -13.36 -7.57
CA ALA A 65 -0.02 -12.89 -8.91
C ALA A 65 -1.11 -13.18 -9.96
N ASP A 66 -1.63 -14.39 -10.00
CA ASP A 66 -2.64 -14.83 -10.98
C ASP A 66 -3.99 -14.14 -10.73
N ALA A 67 -4.40 -14.02 -9.46
CA ALA A 67 -5.63 -13.32 -9.09
C ALA A 67 -5.56 -11.83 -9.47
N LEU A 68 -4.40 -11.19 -9.26
CA LEU A 68 -4.16 -9.80 -9.68
C LEU A 68 -4.19 -9.67 -11.20
N ALA A 69 -3.57 -10.58 -11.94
CA ALA A 69 -3.59 -10.59 -13.41
C ALA A 69 -5.03 -10.71 -13.94
N ALA A 70 -5.82 -11.63 -13.39
CA ALA A 70 -7.22 -11.79 -13.76
C ALA A 70 -8.07 -10.53 -13.47
N ALA A 71 -7.85 -9.85 -12.34
CA ALA A 71 -8.52 -8.59 -12.02
C ALA A 71 -8.15 -7.46 -13.00
N VAL A 72 -6.87 -7.37 -13.37
CA VAL A 72 -6.37 -6.41 -14.37
C VAL A 72 -7.01 -6.66 -15.73
N GLU A 73 -7.09 -7.91 -16.19
CA GLU A 73 -7.71 -8.27 -17.46
C GLU A 73 -9.21 -7.91 -17.50
N ARG A 74 -9.95 -8.21 -16.44
CA ARG A 74 -11.38 -7.83 -16.32
C ARG A 74 -11.57 -6.31 -16.43
N THR A 75 -10.76 -5.56 -15.70
CA THR A 75 -10.81 -4.09 -15.72
C THR A 75 -10.44 -3.54 -17.09
N ALA A 76 -9.38 -4.06 -17.73
CA ALA A 76 -8.93 -3.65 -19.06
C ALA A 76 -10.00 -3.94 -20.13
N ALA A 77 -10.68 -5.08 -20.07
CA ALA A 77 -11.78 -5.41 -20.98
C ALA A 77 -12.95 -4.43 -20.85
N THR A 78 -13.32 -4.08 -19.61
CA THR A 78 -14.37 -3.08 -19.33
C THR A 78 -14.00 -1.70 -19.89
N MET A 79 -12.77 -1.25 -19.65
CA MET A 79 -12.25 0.03 -20.15
C MET A 79 -12.25 0.06 -21.69
N LYS A 80 -11.77 -1.00 -22.35
CA LYS A 80 -11.72 -1.10 -23.81
C LYS A 80 -13.12 -1.04 -24.43
N THR A 81 -14.07 -1.77 -23.86
CA THR A 81 -15.47 -1.76 -24.33
C THR A 81 -16.08 -0.37 -24.19
N PHE A 82 -15.81 0.34 -23.11
CA PHE A 82 -16.32 1.69 -22.88
C PHE A 82 -15.68 2.71 -23.82
N ALA A 83 -14.37 2.65 -24.02
CA ALA A 83 -13.64 3.53 -24.93
C ALA A 83 -14.12 3.36 -26.38
N GLY A 84 -14.35 2.14 -26.85
CA GLY A 84 -14.86 1.87 -28.19
C GLY A 84 -16.23 2.49 -28.48
N LYS A 85 -17.04 2.78 -27.44
CA LYS A 85 -18.35 3.44 -27.56
C LYS A 85 -18.27 4.98 -27.51
N ASN A 86 -17.23 5.54 -26.90
CA ASN A 86 -17.14 6.97 -26.54
C ASN A 86 -15.97 7.72 -27.21
N GLY A 87 -15.28 7.10 -28.15
CA GLY A 87 -14.17 7.69 -28.89
C GLY A 87 -12.80 7.16 -28.46
N PRO A 88 -11.72 7.59 -29.12
CA PRO A 88 -10.38 7.09 -28.83
C PRO A 88 -10.02 7.38 -27.36
N ASP A 89 -9.77 6.32 -26.62
CA ASP A 89 -9.23 6.41 -25.27
C ASP A 89 -7.82 6.98 -25.36
N VAL A 90 -7.56 8.08 -24.67
CA VAL A 90 -6.22 8.67 -24.52
C VAL A 90 -5.23 7.67 -23.90
N ARG A 91 -5.73 6.57 -23.31
CA ARG A 91 -4.95 5.47 -22.69
C ARG A 91 -4.87 4.20 -23.56
N ALA A 92 -5.70 4.05 -24.60
CA ALA A 92 -5.83 2.79 -25.38
C ALA A 92 -4.82 2.63 -26.53
N GLY A 93 -4.12 3.66 -26.91
CA GLY A 93 -2.98 3.49 -27.79
C GLY A 93 -1.81 2.96 -27.01
N GLY A 94 -1.02 2.00 -27.47
CA GLY A 94 0.27 1.60 -26.89
C GLY A 94 1.06 2.83 -26.41
N SER A 95 0.51 3.46 -25.40
CA SER A 95 0.72 4.81 -24.96
C SER A 95 2.19 4.94 -24.56
N LYS A 96 2.87 5.90 -25.13
CA LYS A 96 4.18 6.36 -24.67
C LYS A 96 4.18 6.68 -23.16
N PHE A 97 2.98 6.91 -22.60
CA PHE A 97 2.79 7.36 -21.24
C PHE A 97 2.35 6.21 -20.32
N SER A 98 3.00 6.12 -19.14
CA SER A 98 2.70 5.14 -18.10
C SER A 98 1.88 5.71 -16.94
N GLY A 99 1.68 7.03 -16.90
CA GLY A 99 0.99 7.70 -15.81
C GLY A 99 0.75 9.18 -16.07
N HIS A 100 0.23 9.84 -15.05
CA HIS A 100 -0.02 11.28 -15.06
C HIS A 100 0.46 11.92 -13.76
N PHE A 101 0.85 13.18 -13.82
CA PHE A 101 1.04 14.03 -12.64
C PHE A 101 -0.03 15.13 -12.67
N ALA A 102 -0.83 15.23 -11.62
CA ALA A 102 -1.92 16.20 -11.52
C ALA A 102 -2.84 16.22 -12.77
N GLY A 103 -3.17 15.06 -13.32
CA GLY A 103 -3.96 14.94 -14.56
C GLY A 103 -3.22 15.30 -15.85
N LEU A 104 -1.92 15.67 -15.82
CA LEU A 104 -1.06 15.75 -17.00
C LEU A 104 -0.58 14.34 -17.37
N PRO A 105 -1.02 13.75 -18.50
CA PRO A 105 -0.66 12.38 -18.88
C PRO A 105 0.69 12.35 -19.58
N LEU A 106 1.76 12.81 -18.89
CA LEU A 106 3.07 13.09 -19.49
C LEU A 106 4.19 12.20 -18.95
N ILE A 107 3.90 11.24 -18.06
CA ILE A 107 4.95 10.30 -17.57
C ILE A 107 5.22 9.27 -18.66
N ARG A 108 6.40 9.36 -19.26
CA ARG A 108 6.80 8.53 -20.40
C ARG A 108 7.44 7.22 -19.95
N LYS A 109 7.10 6.11 -20.63
CA LYS A 109 7.65 4.78 -20.34
C LYS A 109 9.14 4.67 -20.68
N ASP A 110 9.55 5.25 -21.79
CA ASP A 110 10.92 5.22 -22.30
C ASP A 110 11.91 6.02 -21.44
N ALA A 111 11.40 6.96 -20.64
CA ALA A 111 12.20 7.71 -19.69
C ALA A 111 12.43 6.98 -18.35
N GLN A 112 11.67 5.91 -18.05
CA GLN A 112 11.74 5.18 -16.78
C GLN A 112 12.82 4.09 -16.82
N LYS A 113 13.52 3.88 -15.69
CA LYS A 113 14.51 2.79 -15.56
C LYS A 113 13.87 1.40 -15.55
N GLU A 114 12.71 1.29 -14.92
CA GLU A 114 11.96 0.03 -14.74
C GLU A 114 10.52 0.17 -15.27
N PRO A 115 10.32 0.35 -16.59
CA PRO A 115 9.00 0.63 -17.17
C PRO A 115 7.96 -0.49 -16.98
N GLN A 116 8.42 -1.71 -16.68
CA GLN A 116 7.56 -2.86 -16.36
C GLN A 116 6.93 -2.74 -14.96
N ARG A 117 7.53 -1.97 -14.05
CA ARG A 117 7.03 -1.70 -12.70
C ARG A 117 6.09 -0.48 -12.75
N HIS A 118 4.85 -0.70 -13.11
CA HIS A 118 3.82 0.34 -13.25
C HIS A 118 2.54 -0.03 -12.49
N ALA A 119 1.66 0.95 -12.31
CA ALA A 119 0.37 0.74 -11.66
C ALA A 119 -0.49 -0.27 -12.43
N ARG A 120 -1.18 -1.15 -11.70
CA ARG A 120 -2.08 -2.17 -12.24
C ARG A 120 -3.53 -1.70 -12.10
N PRO A 121 -4.33 -1.69 -13.17
CA PRO A 121 -5.75 -1.30 -13.11
C PRO A 121 -6.57 -2.44 -12.47
N ALA A 122 -6.54 -2.48 -11.14
CA ALA A 122 -7.40 -3.32 -10.32
C ALA A 122 -7.99 -2.44 -9.22
N ASP A 123 -9.30 -2.43 -9.08
CA ASP A 123 -9.95 -1.63 -8.07
C ASP A 123 -9.74 -2.20 -6.66
N GLN A 124 -10.00 -1.37 -5.66
CA GLN A 124 -9.76 -1.77 -4.28
C GLN A 124 -10.65 -2.95 -3.86
N GLN A 125 -11.84 -3.11 -4.41
CA GLN A 125 -12.72 -4.22 -4.07
C GLN A 125 -12.13 -5.55 -4.55
N ALA A 126 -11.60 -5.60 -5.77
CA ALA A 126 -10.89 -6.78 -6.28
C ALA A 126 -9.63 -7.10 -5.43
N VAL A 127 -8.91 -6.07 -4.95
CA VAL A 127 -7.77 -6.27 -4.05
C VAL A 127 -8.23 -6.80 -2.68
N GLU A 128 -9.34 -6.29 -2.13
CA GLU A 128 -9.93 -6.79 -0.88
C GLU A 128 -10.39 -8.24 -1.00
N GLU A 129 -11.01 -8.64 -2.11
CA GLU A 129 -11.41 -10.02 -2.40
C GLU A 129 -10.20 -10.97 -2.44
N MET A 130 -9.17 -10.63 -3.22
CA MET A 130 -7.95 -11.44 -3.29
C MET A 130 -7.28 -11.63 -1.93
N LEU A 131 -7.23 -10.58 -1.13
CA LEU A 131 -6.65 -10.63 0.21
C LEU A 131 -7.53 -11.45 1.18
N ALA A 132 -8.85 -11.33 1.10
CA ALA A 132 -9.77 -12.11 1.92
C ALA A 132 -9.67 -13.62 1.59
N ASP A 133 -9.59 -13.97 0.31
CA ASP A 133 -9.42 -15.36 -0.13
C ASP A 133 -8.08 -15.92 0.35
N ARG A 134 -6.99 -15.15 0.20
CA ARG A 134 -5.66 -15.58 0.68
C ARG A 134 -5.62 -15.70 2.20
N ALA A 135 -6.20 -14.77 2.93
CA ALA A 135 -6.31 -14.82 4.39
C ALA A 135 -7.09 -16.04 4.85
N SER A 136 -8.21 -16.34 4.21
CA SER A 136 -9.03 -17.53 4.47
C SER A 136 -8.24 -18.83 4.20
N ALA A 137 -7.53 -18.90 3.08
CA ALA A 137 -6.70 -20.06 2.72
C ALA A 137 -5.57 -20.32 3.73
N LEU A 138 -5.08 -19.27 4.40
CA LEU A 138 -4.07 -19.36 5.46
C LEU A 138 -4.68 -19.58 6.87
N GLY A 139 -6.01 -19.60 6.99
CA GLY A 139 -6.69 -19.79 8.27
C GLY A 139 -6.70 -18.55 9.16
N VAL A 140 -6.51 -17.34 8.60
CA VAL A 140 -6.64 -16.08 9.36
C VAL A 140 -8.05 -15.93 9.88
N GLU A 141 -8.19 -15.73 11.18
CA GLU A 141 -9.49 -15.50 11.83
C GLU A 141 -9.93 -14.04 11.64
N VAL A 142 -11.02 -13.81 10.89
CA VAL A 142 -11.63 -12.49 10.69
C VAL A 142 -13.00 -12.45 11.34
N ARG A 143 -13.15 -11.64 12.42
CA ARG A 143 -14.40 -11.41 13.12
C ARG A 143 -15.05 -10.12 12.61
N ARG A 144 -16.13 -10.27 11.86
CA ARG A 144 -16.92 -9.14 11.36
C ARG A 144 -17.97 -8.70 12.37
N GLU A 145 -18.55 -7.52 12.15
CA GLU A 145 -19.49 -6.84 13.05
C GLU A 145 -18.91 -6.57 14.46
N CYS A 146 -17.59 -6.60 14.59
CA CYS A 146 -16.86 -6.40 15.84
C CYS A 146 -16.25 -4.99 15.87
N ALA A 147 -16.93 -4.06 16.55
CA ALA A 147 -16.43 -2.70 16.72
C ALA A 147 -15.62 -2.60 18.02
N VAL A 148 -14.34 -2.21 17.92
CA VAL A 148 -13.49 -1.95 19.09
C VAL A 148 -13.99 -0.70 19.80
N THR A 149 -14.19 -0.81 21.13
CA THR A 149 -14.74 0.25 21.98
C THR A 149 -13.74 0.80 23.00
N ALA A 150 -12.76 0.00 23.41
CA ALA A 150 -11.68 0.46 24.29
C ALA A 150 -10.38 -0.31 24.05
N VAL A 151 -9.27 0.36 24.31
CA VAL A 151 -7.90 -0.20 24.25
C VAL A 151 -7.17 0.18 25.54
N SER A 152 -6.62 -0.80 26.23
CA SER A 152 -5.86 -0.59 27.47
C SER A 152 -4.52 -1.30 27.38
N GLN A 153 -3.41 -0.53 27.34
CA GLN A 153 -2.06 -1.06 27.25
C GLN A 153 -1.46 -1.30 28.64
N ARG A 154 -0.72 -2.37 28.78
CA ARG A 154 0.21 -2.66 29.89
C ARG A 154 1.65 -2.78 29.37
N ALA A 155 2.56 -3.12 30.24
CA ALA A 155 3.96 -3.31 29.83
C ALA A 155 4.10 -4.44 28.78
N ASP A 156 3.40 -5.55 28.97
CA ASP A 156 3.59 -6.77 28.19
C ASP A 156 2.40 -7.15 27.29
N ASP A 157 1.23 -6.53 27.47
CA ASP A 157 0.02 -6.85 26.73
C ASP A 157 -0.91 -5.65 26.48
N VAL A 158 -1.92 -5.89 25.66
CA VAL A 158 -3.01 -4.96 25.35
C VAL A 158 -4.34 -5.68 25.53
N ASP A 159 -5.24 -5.12 26.33
CA ASP A 159 -6.66 -5.51 26.34
C ASP A 159 -7.44 -4.71 25.31
N VAL A 160 -8.19 -5.40 24.46
CA VAL A 160 -9.02 -4.84 23.39
C VAL A 160 -10.48 -5.23 23.66
N ASP A 161 -11.30 -4.26 24.08
CA ASP A 161 -12.73 -4.44 24.24
C ASP A 161 -13.47 -4.18 22.93
N TRP A 162 -14.40 -5.04 22.60
CA TRP A 162 -15.19 -4.93 21.38
C TRP A 162 -16.66 -5.25 21.63
N THR A 163 -17.52 -4.72 20.76
CA THR A 163 -18.99 -4.99 20.75
C THR A 163 -19.41 -5.50 19.38
N ALA A 164 -20.45 -6.35 19.39
CA ALA A 164 -21.14 -6.87 18.20
C ALA A 164 -22.64 -6.94 18.47
N PRO A 165 -23.50 -7.08 17.44
CA PRO A 165 -24.96 -7.22 17.64
C PRO A 165 -25.37 -8.38 18.58
N ALA A 166 -24.59 -9.46 18.57
CA ALA A 166 -24.82 -10.63 19.41
C ALA A 166 -24.21 -10.52 20.83
N GLY A 167 -23.58 -9.40 21.16
CA GLY A 167 -22.89 -9.17 22.45
C GLY A 167 -21.51 -8.55 22.25
N GLY A 168 -20.68 -8.57 23.28
CA GLY A 168 -19.32 -8.05 23.24
C GLY A 168 -18.34 -8.97 23.94
N GLY A 169 -17.08 -8.62 23.93
CA GLY A 169 -16.01 -9.38 24.56
C GLY A 169 -14.72 -8.58 24.73
N ARG A 170 -13.72 -9.26 25.26
CA ARG A 170 -12.37 -8.78 25.43
C ARG A 170 -11.38 -9.76 24.83
N LEU A 171 -10.46 -9.26 24.03
CA LEU A 171 -9.26 -9.98 23.61
C LEU A 171 -8.05 -9.40 24.32
N ARG A 172 -7.17 -10.29 24.76
CA ARG A 172 -5.83 -9.92 25.22
C ARG A 172 -4.82 -10.30 24.14
N CYS A 173 -3.92 -9.39 23.81
CA CYS A 173 -2.88 -9.64 22.83
C CYS A 173 -1.54 -9.06 23.26
N ALA A 174 -0.44 -9.61 22.73
CA ALA A 174 0.87 -9.02 22.95
C ALA A 174 1.01 -7.69 22.20
N TRP A 175 0.39 -7.57 21.02
CA TRP A 175 0.47 -6.38 20.16
C TRP A 175 -0.86 -6.09 19.48
N LEU A 176 -1.11 -4.78 19.22
CA LEU A 176 -2.29 -4.30 18.49
C LEU A 176 -1.82 -3.55 17.23
N VAL A 177 -2.33 -3.94 16.07
CA VAL A 177 -2.09 -3.26 14.78
C VAL A 177 -3.39 -2.58 14.33
N ALA A 178 -3.39 -1.27 14.22
CA ALA A 178 -4.52 -0.48 13.77
C ALA A 178 -4.45 -0.23 12.25
N CYS A 179 -5.42 -0.79 11.53
CA CYS A 179 -5.65 -0.63 10.09
C CYS A 179 -7.07 -0.11 9.84
N ASP A 180 -7.65 0.63 10.79
CA ASP A 180 -9.04 1.06 10.86
C ASP A 180 -9.33 2.37 10.09
N GLY A 181 -8.39 2.77 9.22
CA GLY A 181 -8.57 3.84 8.25
C GLY A 181 -8.39 5.26 8.79
N GLY A 182 -8.59 6.26 7.93
CA GLY A 182 -8.24 7.66 8.22
C GLY A 182 -8.95 8.28 9.43
N ARG A 183 -10.13 7.75 9.81
CA ARG A 183 -10.86 8.15 11.03
C ARG A 183 -10.50 7.31 12.25
N SER A 184 -9.43 6.54 12.20
CA SER A 184 -8.99 5.55 13.20
C SER A 184 -9.42 5.90 14.63
N ALA A 185 -10.21 4.99 15.21
CA ALA A 185 -10.58 5.05 16.62
C ALA A 185 -9.40 4.62 17.50
N ILE A 186 -8.63 3.62 17.04
CA ILE A 186 -7.48 3.09 17.77
C ILE A 186 -6.39 4.17 17.91
N ARG A 187 -6.07 4.91 16.83
CA ARG A 187 -5.13 6.03 16.89
C ARG A 187 -5.50 7.01 18.00
N LYS A 188 -6.79 7.38 18.10
CA LYS A 188 -7.30 8.31 19.12
C LYS A 188 -7.23 7.71 20.52
N MET A 189 -7.69 6.46 20.68
CA MET A 189 -7.68 5.76 21.98
C MET A 189 -6.26 5.57 22.52
N ALA A 190 -5.30 5.28 21.65
CA ALA A 190 -3.89 5.11 22.01
C ALA A 190 -3.13 6.45 22.15
N GLY A 191 -3.80 7.59 21.91
CA GLY A 191 -3.27 8.92 22.14
C GLY A 191 -2.21 9.38 21.13
N PHE A 192 -2.23 8.86 19.89
CA PHE A 192 -1.36 9.37 18.83
C PHE A 192 -1.82 10.73 18.36
N GLU A 193 -0.89 11.65 18.21
CA GLU A 193 -1.12 12.93 17.52
C GLU A 193 -1.21 12.70 15.99
N PHE A 194 -2.01 13.54 15.32
CA PHE A 194 -2.21 13.43 13.87
C PHE A 194 -2.11 14.81 13.22
N PRO A 195 -0.91 15.41 13.25
CA PRO A 195 -0.68 16.73 12.68
C PRO A 195 -0.83 16.74 11.16
N GLY A 196 -1.07 17.94 10.60
CA GLY A 196 -1.17 18.14 9.16
C GLY A 196 -2.03 19.34 8.77
N THR A 197 -2.50 19.36 7.52
CA THR A 197 -3.26 20.47 6.95
C THR A 197 -4.76 20.37 7.24
N ALA A 198 -5.42 21.51 7.36
CA ALA A 198 -6.86 21.57 7.33
C ALA A 198 -7.39 21.32 5.89
N PRO A 199 -8.62 20.81 5.73
CA PRO A 199 -9.22 20.64 4.42
C PRO A 199 -9.48 21.98 3.74
N SER A 200 -9.23 22.05 2.43
CA SER A 200 -9.43 23.26 1.62
C SER A 200 -10.43 23.09 0.48
N LEU A 201 -10.78 21.86 0.14
CA LEU A 201 -11.69 21.53 -0.96
C LEU A 201 -12.51 20.26 -0.68
N THR A 202 -13.54 20.05 -1.50
CA THR A 202 -14.33 18.80 -1.51
C THR A 202 -14.03 18.01 -2.78
N MET A 203 -13.82 16.71 -2.61
CA MET A 203 -13.67 15.75 -3.69
C MET A 203 -14.84 14.80 -3.71
N PHE A 204 -15.31 14.47 -4.91
CA PHE A 204 -16.41 13.53 -5.13
C PHE A 204 -15.98 12.39 -6.07
N GLN A 205 -16.43 11.20 -5.77
CA GLN A 205 -16.51 10.09 -6.73
C GLN A 205 -17.95 9.64 -6.86
N ALA A 206 -18.35 9.30 -8.07
CA ALA A 206 -19.68 8.76 -8.32
C ALA A 206 -19.66 7.72 -9.45
N ILE A 207 -20.64 6.83 -9.44
CA ILE A 207 -21.08 6.06 -10.61
C ILE A 207 -22.48 6.56 -10.92
N ALA A 208 -22.62 7.26 -12.02
CA ALA A 208 -23.85 7.95 -12.41
C ALA A 208 -24.13 7.85 -13.91
N GLU A 209 -25.39 7.80 -14.27
CA GLU A 209 -25.84 8.00 -15.65
C GLU A 209 -26.21 9.46 -15.86
N VAL A 210 -25.68 10.06 -16.93
CA VAL A 210 -25.98 11.44 -17.34
C VAL A 210 -26.72 11.47 -18.68
N ASP A 211 -27.56 12.49 -18.86
CA ASP A 211 -28.44 12.58 -20.06
C ASP A 211 -27.70 12.93 -21.36
N HIS A 212 -26.64 13.70 -21.29
CA HIS A 212 -25.83 14.13 -22.44
C HIS A 212 -24.33 13.87 -22.20
N PRO A 213 -23.90 12.58 -22.10
CA PRO A 213 -22.53 12.25 -21.74
C PRO A 213 -21.48 12.79 -22.74
N GLN A 214 -21.89 13.03 -24.01
CA GLN A 214 -21.01 13.64 -25.02
C GLN A 214 -20.55 15.06 -24.65
N ARG A 215 -21.29 15.79 -23.79
CA ARG A 215 -20.90 17.12 -23.30
C ARG A 215 -19.73 17.06 -22.29
N LEU A 216 -19.47 15.87 -21.76
CA LEU A 216 -18.37 15.62 -20.82
C LEU A 216 -17.11 15.04 -21.51
N LEU A 217 -17.13 14.91 -22.86
CA LEU A 217 -15.97 14.44 -23.62
C LEU A 217 -14.94 15.55 -23.83
N PRO A 218 -13.67 15.21 -24.07
CA PRO A 218 -13.10 13.86 -24.08
C PRO A 218 -13.01 13.23 -22.69
N LEU A 219 -12.86 11.89 -22.63
CA LEU A 219 -12.65 11.17 -21.39
C LEU A 219 -11.32 11.56 -20.72
N GLY A 220 -11.23 11.39 -19.43
CA GLY A 220 -10.05 11.67 -18.63
C GLY A 220 -10.13 12.99 -17.85
N TRP A 221 -8.99 13.45 -17.37
CA TRP A 221 -8.87 14.64 -16.51
C TRP A 221 -9.03 15.94 -17.28
N ARG A 222 -9.90 16.81 -16.78
CA ARG A 222 -10.15 18.15 -17.33
C ARG A 222 -10.17 19.20 -16.23
N ARG A 223 -9.41 20.27 -16.44
CA ARG A 223 -9.39 21.45 -15.60
C ARG A 223 -10.21 22.55 -16.28
N THR A 224 -11.13 23.14 -15.54
CA THR A 224 -12.01 24.23 -15.99
C THR A 224 -11.94 25.39 -14.99
N PRO A 225 -12.48 26.57 -15.30
CA PRO A 225 -12.60 27.63 -14.30
C PRO A 225 -13.43 27.25 -13.05
N GLY A 226 -14.34 26.28 -13.16
CA GLY A 226 -15.18 25.79 -12.07
C GLY A 226 -14.52 24.73 -11.19
N GLY A 227 -13.41 24.15 -11.63
CA GLY A 227 -12.70 23.08 -10.90
C GLY A 227 -12.05 22.05 -11.78
N VAL A 228 -11.94 20.83 -11.28
CA VAL A 228 -11.36 19.70 -12.03
C VAL A 228 -12.34 18.53 -12.02
N PHE A 229 -12.49 17.87 -13.14
CA PHE A 229 -13.26 16.63 -13.22
C PHE A 229 -12.61 15.60 -14.13
N SER A 230 -12.98 14.35 -13.94
CA SER A 230 -12.62 13.25 -14.82
C SER A 230 -13.83 12.37 -15.08
N CYS A 231 -14.01 11.96 -16.35
CA CYS A 231 -15.02 11.00 -16.77
C CYS A 231 -14.33 9.75 -17.29
N GLY A 232 -14.85 8.59 -16.96
CA GLY A 232 -14.27 7.31 -17.33
C GLY A 232 -13.04 6.95 -16.46
N PRO A 233 -12.23 5.96 -16.87
CA PRO A 233 -12.39 5.10 -18.08
C PRO A 233 -13.41 3.95 -17.91
N ILE A 234 -14.11 3.89 -16.77
CA ILE A 234 -15.18 2.93 -16.50
C ILE A 234 -16.53 3.62 -16.76
N PRO A 235 -17.56 2.90 -17.27
CA PRO A 235 -18.88 3.48 -17.51
C PRO A 235 -19.44 4.19 -16.28
N GLY A 236 -19.94 5.41 -16.47
CA GLY A 236 -20.58 6.21 -15.42
C GLY A 236 -19.64 6.74 -14.33
N ARG A 237 -18.35 6.39 -14.37
CA ARG A 237 -17.39 6.86 -13.34
C ARG A 237 -17.10 8.34 -13.51
N LEU A 238 -17.36 9.10 -12.44
CA LEU A 238 -17.07 10.53 -12.33
C LEU A 238 -16.15 10.75 -11.14
N PHE A 239 -15.20 11.65 -11.31
CA PHE A 239 -14.39 12.21 -10.23
C PHE A 239 -14.40 13.73 -10.36
N MET A 240 -14.63 14.46 -9.27
CA MET A 240 -14.76 15.91 -9.28
C MET A 240 -14.03 16.53 -8.10
N LEU A 241 -13.39 17.67 -8.34
CA LEU A 241 -12.80 18.53 -7.32
C LEU A 241 -13.52 19.87 -7.34
N ASP A 242 -14.10 20.19 -6.22
CA ASP A 242 -14.75 21.47 -5.96
C ASP A 242 -13.87 22.31 -5.03
N PHE A 243 -13.30 23.37 -5.54
CA PHE A 243 -12.41 24.27 -4.81
C PHE A 243 -13.14 25.34 -3.97
N ASN A 244 -14.46 25.24 -3.82
CA ASN A 244 -15.25 26.17 -3.00
C ASN A 244 -15.19 25.88 -1.49
N GLY A 245 -14.30 25.02 -1.06
CA GLY A 245 -14.08 24.70 0.35
C GLY A 245 -14.48 23.27 0.74
N PRO A 246 -14.26 22.91 2.00
CA PRO A 246 -14.66 21.61 2.52
C PRO A 246 -16.19 21.52 2.63
N PRO A 247 -16.78 20.30 2.61
CA PRO A 247 -18.21 20.12 2.76
C PRO A 247 -18.65 20.56 4.16
N ALA A 248 -19.81 21.24 4.25
CA ALA A 248 -20.41 21.65 5.52
C ALA A 248 -20.79 20.43 6.37
N ASP A 249 -21.28 19.36 5.74
CA ASP A 249 -21.58 18.08 6.35
C ASP A 249 -20.84 16.95 5.64
N ARG A 250 -20.09 16.17 6.41
CA ARG A 250 -19.32 15.01 5.92
C ARG A 250 -20.02 13.68 6.15
N GLU A 251 -21.05 13.65 6.97
CA GLU A 251 -21.69 12.42 7.44
C GLU A 251 -22.95 12.10 6.65
N SER A 252 -23.68 13.09 6.14
CA SER A 252 -24.88 12.85 5.34
C SER A 252 -24.56 12.09 4.03
N PRO A 253 -25.45 11.21 3.58
CA PRO A 253 -25.31 10.55 2.29
C PRO A 253 -25.20 11.57 1.14
N VAL A 254 -24.35 11.26 0.15
CA VAL A 254 -24.24 12.07 -1.07
C VAL A 254 -25.47 11.83 -1.93
N THR A 255 -26.17 12.90 -2.30
CA THR A 255 -27.40 12.79 -3.10
C THR A 255 -27.14 12.96 -4.60
N ARG A 256 -28.12 12.54 -5.40
CA ARG A 256 -28.09 12.71 -6.86
C ARG A 256 -28.04 14.19 -7.25
N GLU A 257 -28.82 15.01 -6.56
CA GLU A 257 -28.91 16.47 -6.74
C GLU A 257 -27.60 17.17 -6.41
N GLU A 258 -26.90 16.71 -5.38
CA GLU A 258 -25.56 17.19 -5.01
C GLU A 258 -24.55 16.88 -6.11
N ILE A 259 -24.51 15.64 -6.61
CA ILE A 259 -23.63 15.23 -7.71
C ILE A 259 -23.92 16.02 -8.98
N GLU A 260 -25.21 16.22 -9.34
CA GLU A 260 -25.60 17.02 -10.51
C GLU A 260 -25.14 18.47 -10.38
N SER A 261 -25.39 19.09 -9.24
CA SER A 261 -25.01 20.48 -8.97
C SER A 261 -23.49 20.68 -9.06
N VAL A 262 -22.72 19.79 -8.45
CA VAL A 262 -21.25 19.84 -8.48
C VAL A 262 -20.73 19.58 -9.89
N LEU A 263 -21.26 18.57 -10.59
CA LEU A 263 -20.84 18.23 -11.94
C LEU A 263 -21.05 19.40 -12.91
N ARG A 264 -22.21 20.03 -12.87
CA ARG A 264 -22.53 21.22 -13.70
C ARG A 264 -21.58 22.38 -13.39
N ARG A 265 -21.34 22.68 -12.11
CA ARG A 265 -20.44 23.74 -11.68
C ARG A 265 -19.00 23.48 -12.11
N VAL A 266 -18.50 22.27 -11.85
CA VAL A 266 -17.10 21.92 -12.11
C VAL A 266 -16.83 21.72 -13.59
N SER A 267 -17.75 21.14 -14.36
CA SER A 267 -17.56 20.91 -15.80
C SER A 267 -17.96 22.11 -16.67
N GLY A 268 -18.84 22.97 -16.20
CA GLY A 268 -19.50 24.02 -17.00
C GLY A 268 -20.51 23.45 -18.01
N ALA A 269 -20.77 22.15 -18.00
CA ALA A 269 -21.68 21.48 -18.93
C ALA A 269 -23.11 21.46 -18.41
N ASP A 270 -24.09 21.72 -19.29
CA ASP A 270 -25.50 21.55 -18.97
C ASP A 270 -25.89 20.08 -19.14
N VAL A 271 -25.75 19.33 -18.06
CA VAL A 271 -26.05 17.90 -17.94
C VAL A 271 -26.93 17.63 -16.72
N ARG A 272 -27.73 16.56 -16.77
CA ARG A 272 -28.52 16.07 -15.64
C ARG A 272 -28.08 14.66 -15.27
N VAL A 273 -28.05 14.37 -13.99
CA VAL A 273 -27.83 13.02 -13.47
C VAL A 273 -29.16 12.28 -13.44
N ARG A 274 -29.30 11.25 -14.28
CA ARG A 274 -30.51 10.42 -14.36
C ARG A 274 -30.61 9.42 -13.21
N SER A 275 -29.50 8.74 -12.95
CA SER A 275 -29.41 7.75 -11.88
C SER A 275 -28.06 7.83 -11.18
N LEU A 276 -28.00 7.45 -9.90
CA LEU A 276 -26.81 7.41 -9.08
C LEU A 276 -26.70 6.01 -8.44
N ALA A 277 -25.75 5.21 -8.91
CA ALA A 277 -25.53 3.87 -8.38
C ALA A 277 -24.67 3.90 -7.11
N GLY A 278 -23.81 4.90 -6.94
CA GLY A 278 -23.01 5.10 -5.75
C GLY A 278 -22.24 6.42 -5.81
N ALA A 279 -22.05 7.02 -4.66
CA ALA A 279 -21.24 8.23 -4.54
C ALA A 279 -20.64 8.33 -3.13
N ASN A 280 -19.51 9.00 -3.06
CA ASN A 280 -18.89 9.40 -1.81
C ASN A 280 -18.15 10.74 -1.98
N ARG A 281 -17.98 11.45 -0.85
CA ARG A 281 -17.20 12.67 -0.78
C ARG A 281 -16.17 12.61 0.34
N TRP A 282 -15.07 13.28 0.12
CA TRP A 282 -13.99 13.46 1.10
C TRP A 282 -13.26 14.78 0.86
N THR A 283 -12.24 15.02 1.64
CA THR A 283 -11.48 16.27 1.61
C THR A 283 -9.99 15.99 1.38
N ASP A 284 -9.25 17.04 1.07
CA ASP A 284 -7.82 17.04 0.77
C ASP A 284 -6.91 17.15 2.00
N ASN A 285 -7.45 16.97 3.22
CA ASN A 285 -6.61 17.04 4.41
C ASN A 285 -5.46 16.03 4.32
N THR A 286 -4.26 16.52 4.61
CA THR A 286 -3.02 15.76 4.59
C THR A 286 -2.49 15.67 6.00
N ARG A 287 -2.38 14.45 6.55
CA ARG A 287 -1.97 14.22 7.94
C ARG A 287 -1.06 13.01 8.05
N LEU A 288 -0.10 13.09 8.97
CA LEU A 288 0.87 12.03 9.22
C LEU A 288 1.16 11.97 10.73
N VAL A 289 1.16 10.78 11.31
CA VAL A 289 1.57 10.58 12.70
C VAL A 289 3.08 10.80 12.87
N ASP A 290 3.50 11.23 14.05
CA ASP A 290 4.93 11.42 14.34
C ASP A 290 5.66 10.09 14.50
N SER A 291 4.99 9.08 15.04
CA SER A 291 5.50 7.72 15.17
C SER A 291 4.43 6.72 14.77
N TYR A 292 4.83 5.61 14.14
CA TYR A 292 3.93 4.52 13.79
C TYR A 292 3.74 3.52 14.94
N ARG A 293 4.52 3.68 16.02
CA ARG A 293 4.45 2.86 17.22
C ARG A 293 4.28 3.72 18.47
N ARG A 294 3.40 3.31 19.37
CA ARG A 294 3.28 3.85 20.72
C ARG A 294 3.04 2.72 21.72
N GLY A 295 4.08 2.35 22.47
CA GLY A 295 4.04 1.15 23.30
C GLY A 295 3.84 -0.10 22.45
N ARG A 296 2.75 -0.83 22.71
CA ARG A 296 2.36 -2.07 22.02
C ARG A 296 1.30 -1.86 20.93
N VAL A 297 0.99 -0.62 20.58
CA VAL A 297 0.07 -0.27 19.49
C VAL A 297 0.87 0.25 18.29
N LEU A 298 0.59 -0.31 17.13
CA LEU A 298 1.19 0.06 15.84
C LEU A 298 0.08 0.52 14.88
N LEU A 299 0.39 1.46 14.01
CA LEU A 299 -0.54 1.99 13.01
C LEU A 299 -0.03 1.63 11.61
N ALA A 300 -0.94 1.31 10.67
CA ALA A 300 -0.61 1.08 9.27
C ALA A 300 -1.66 1.66 8.32
N GLY A 301 -1.23 2.08 7.14
CA GLY A 301 -2.08 2.69 6.13
C GLY A 301 -2.74 3.98 6.60
N ASP A 302 -3.99 4.21 6.21
CA ASP A 302 -4.72 5.44 6.51
C ASP A 302 -4.86 5.72 8.03
N ALA A 303 -4.66 4.72 8.89
CA ALA A 303 -4.60 4.95 10.33
C ALA A 303 -3.37 5.79 10.73
N ALA A 304 -2.25 5.67 10.00
CA ALA A 304 -1.01 6.40 10.21
C ALA A 304 -0.88 7.66 9.35
N HIS A 305 -1.47 7.67 8.14
CA HIS A 305 -1.34 8.76 7.18
C HIS A 305 -2.58 8.89 6.29
N VAL A 306 -2.98 10.11 6.03
CA VAL A 306 -4.05 10.43 5.06
C VAL A 306 -3.57 11.55 4.14
N HIS A 307 -3.97 11.47 2.89
CA HIS A 307 -3.65 12.47 1.88
C HIS A 307 -4.69 12.46 0.75
N SER A 308 -4.61 13.44 -0.12
CA SER A 308 -5.42 13.50 -1.34
C SER A 308 -5.17 12.27 -2.23
N PRO A 309 -6.18 11.72 -2.93
CA PRO A 309 -6.05 10.53 -3.76
C PRO A 309 -5.26 10.74 -5.06
N PHE A 310 -4.69 11.93 -5.28
CA PHE A 310 -3.92 12.22 -6.49
C PHE A 310 -2.68 11.34 -6.58
N GLY A 311 -2.48 10.78 -7.78
CA GLY A 311 -1.43 9.82 -8.05
C GLY A 311 -1.75 8.38 -7.66
N GLY A 312 -2.88 8.12 -6.95
CA GLY A 312 -3.32 6.76 -6.61
C GLY A 312 -2.37 5.99 -5.68
N GLN A 313 -1.57 6.69 -4.86
CA GLN A 313 -0.48 6.09 -4.09
C GLN A 313 -0.92 5.50 -2.74
N GLY A 314 -2.05 5.93 -2.16
CA GLY A 314 -2.44 5.59 -0.78
C GLY A 314 -2.61 4.10 -0.53
N LEU A 315 -3.30 3.37 -1.41
CA LEU A 315 -3.47 1.93 -1.28
C LEU A 315 -2.13 1.20 -1.25
N SER A 316 -1.23 1.53 -2.19
CA SER A 316 0.10 0.92 -2.26
C SER A 316 0.98 1.27 -1.06
N LEU A 317 0.91 2.53 -0.60
CA LEU A 317 1.65 2.98 0.58
C LEU A 317 1.27 2.14 1.81
N GLY A 318 -0.04 1.94 2.04
CA GLY A 318 -0.53 1.11 3.14
C GLY A 318 -0.23 -0.38 2.99
N LEU A 319 -0.28 -0.94 1.78
CA LEU A 319 0.12 -2.34 1.55
C LEU A 319 1.62 -2.55 1.84
N VAL A 320 2.47 -1.59 1.49
CA VAL A 320 3.90 -1.65 1.81
C VAL A 320 4.14 -1.47 3.32
N ASP A 321 3.31 -0.68 4.03
CA ASP A 321 3.37 -0.62 5.49
C ASP A 321 3.11 -1.99 6.11
N ALA A 322 2.06 -2.69 5.68
CA ALA A 322 1.72 -4.02 6.15
C ALA A 322 2.82 -5.04 5.87
N ALA A 323 3.37 -5.03 4.66
CA ALA A 323 4.45 -5.92 4.25
C ALA A 323 5.76 -5.66 5.02
N ASN A 324 6.06 -4.40 5.36
CA ASN A 324 7.23 -4.04 6.15
C ASN A 324 7.07 -4.41 7.63
N LEU A 325 5.86 -4.22 8.19
CA LEU A 325 5.58 -4.45 9.60
C LEU A 325 5.45 -5.94 9.95
N GLY A 326 4.71 -6.71 9.12
CA GLY A 326 4.22 -8.03 9.55
C GLY A 326 5.32 -9.01 9.93
N TRP A 327 6.36 -9.16 9.11
CA TRP A 327 7.48 -10.06 9.41
C TRP A 327 8.33 -9.59 10.60
N LYS A 328 8.49 -8.26 10.78
CA LYS A 328 9.21 -7.67 11.93
C LYS A 328 8.46 -7.94 13.22
N LEU A 329 7.15 -7.72 13.20
CA LEU A 329 6.31 -7.93 14.38
C LEU A 329 6.26 -9.41 14.77
N ALA A 330 6.12 -10.32 13.81
CA ALA A 330 6.16 -11.76 14.06
C ALA A 330 7.50 -12.19 14.68
N ALA A 331 8.63 -11.69 14.17
CA ALA A 331 9.94 -11.99 14.72
C ALA A 331 10.09 -11.54 16.20
N VAL A 332 9.48 -10.40 16.53
CA VAL A 332 9.45 -9.90 17.94
C VAL A 332 8.51 -10.73 18.79
N VAL A 333 7.33 -11.10 18.28
CA VAL A 333 6.35 -11.98 18.96
C VAL A 333 6.99 -13.31 19.37
N HIS A 334 7.79 -13.90 18.47
CA HIS A 334 8.50 -15.16 18.75
C HIS A 334 9.77 -15.01 19.59
N GLY A 335 10.11 -13.78 20.00
CA GLY A 335 11.34 -13.52 20.76
C GLY A 335 12.63 -13.76 19.96
N GLU A 336 12.54 -13.83 18.64
CA GLU A 336 13.69 -14.02 17.75
C GLU A 336 14.45 -12.71 17.53
N MET A 337 13.74 -11.60 17.66
CA MET A 337 14.27 -10.25 17.55
C MET A 337 13.85 -9.39 18.73
N PRO A 338 14.70 -8.44 19.15
CA PRO A 338 14.33 -7.49 20.19
C PRO A 338 13.24 -6.52 19.70
N GLU A 339 12.46 -5.96 20.63
CA GLU A 339 11.39 -4.99 20.32
C GLU A 339 11.90 -3.76 19.54
N SER A 340 13.19 -3.41 19.67
CA SER A 340 13.82 -2.31 18.92
C SER A 340 13.79 -2.52 17.40
N LEU A 341 13.60 -3.75 16.90
CA LEU A 341 13.36 -3.97 15.49
C LEU A 341 12.14 -3.20 15.00
N LEU A 342 11.10 -3.06 15.83
CA LEU A 342 9.88 -2.32 15.47
C LEU A 342 10.08 -0.80 15.35
N ASP A 343 11.15 -0.25 15.92
CA ASP A 343 11.47 1.17 15.76
C ASP A 343 11.91 1.47 14.33
N THR A 344 12.48 0.46 13.62
CA THR A 344 12.80 0.56 12.20
C THR A 344 11.57 0.70 11.32
N TYR A 345 10.39 0.28 11.77
CA TYR A 345 9.14 0.46 11.05
C TYR A 345 8.82 1.95 10.85
N THR A 346 8.86 2.73 11.93
CA THR A 346 8.70 4.19 11.82
C THR A 346 9.82 4.82 10.99
N ALA A 347 11.08 4.44 11.22
CA ALA A 347 12.23 5.01 10.54
C ALA A 347 12.21 4.77 9.01
N GLU A 348 11.67 3.64 8.57
CA GLU A 348 11.58 3.28 7.15
C GLU A 348 10.30 3.80 6.49
N ARG A 349 9.15 3.72 7.17
CA ARG A 349 7.87 3.98 6.53
C ARG A 349 7.39 5.43 6.64
N ARG A 350 7.72 6.12 7.73
CA ARG A 350 7.31 7.51 7.90
C ARG A 350 7.91 8.45 6.84
N PRO A 351 9.22 8.38 6.48
CA PRO A 351 9.77 9.20 5.41
C PRO A 351 9.14 8.91 4.03
N ALA A 352 8.84 7.63 3.74
CA ALA A 352 8.15 7.24 2.51
C ALA A 352 6.74 7.85 2.43
N ALA A 353 5.99 7.85 3.54
CA ALA A 353 4.69 8.51 3.62
C ALA A 353 4.81 10.03 3.46
N GLU A 354 5.79 10.66 4.12
CA GLU A 354 6.06 12.10 4.03
C GLU A 354 6.30 12.54 2.58
N ALA A 355 7.08 11.77 1.82
CA ALA A 355 7.32 12.02 0.41
C ALA A 355 6.03 11.93 -0.44
N VAL A 356 5.16 10.94 -0.17
CA VAL A 356 3.85 10.81 -0.83
C VAL A 356 2.94 11.98 -0.48
N LEU A 357 2.91 12.40 0.78
CA LEU A 357 2.10 13.53 1.23
C LEU A 357 2.55 14.84 0.56
N ALA A 358 3.86 15.10 0.50
CA ALA A 358 4.42 16.27 -0.19
C ALA A 358 4.08 16.24 -1.69
N ASN A 359 4.21 15.09 -2.34
CA ASN A 359 3.85 14.88 -3.74
C ASN A 359 2.37 15.21 -4.01
N THR A 360 1.45 14.71 -3.17
CA THR A 360 0.02 14.97 -3.37
C THR A 360 -0.36 16.42 -3.12
N LEU A 361 0.30 17.11 -2.21
CA LEU A 361 0.14 18.55 -2.01
C LEU A 361 0.61 19.35 -3.24
N ALA A 362 1.78 18.98 -3.83
CA ALA A 362 2.27 19.61 -5.04
C ALA A 362 1.31 19.42 -6.22
N GLN A 363 0.73 18.23 -6.38
CA GLN A 363 -0.28 17.97 -7.41
C GLN A 363 -1.53 18.82 -7.22
N LEU A 364 -2.02 18.98 -5.99
CA LEU A 364 -3.17 19.83 -5.69
C LEU A 364 -2.89 21.30 -6.00
N ALA A 365 -1.68 21.78 -5.73
CA ALA A 365 -1.30 23.16 -5.99
C ALA A 365 -1.44 23.53 -7.48
N ILE A 366 -0.99 22.68 -8.39
CA ILE A 366 -1.09 22.94 -9.84
C ILE A 366 -2.43 22.52 -10.47
N LEU A 367 -3.32 21.88 -9.71
CA LEU A 367 -4.69 21.57 -10.15
C LEU A 367 -5.66 22.73 -9.94
N ARG A 368 -5.37 23.67 -9.03
CA ARG A 368 -6.26 24.81 -8.73
C ARG A 368 -6.59 25.59 -9.99
N PRO A 369 -7.86 26.05 -10.15
CA PRO A 369 -8.32 26.72 -11.36
C PRO A 369 -7.92 28.20 -11.47
N ASP A 370 -6.99 28.69 -10.65
CA ASP A 370 -6.49 30.06 -10.70
C ASP A 370 -5.37 30.26 -11.75
N PRO A 371 -5.09 31.49 -12.19
CA PRO A 371 -4.11 31.77 -13.22
C PRO A 371 -2.67 31.41 -12.84
N GLN A 372 -2.28 31.57 -11.55
CA GLN A 372 -0.90 31.29 -11.08
C GLN A 372 -0.64 29.77 -11.13
N SER A 373 -1.59 28.98 -10.63
CA SER A 373 -1.53 27.52 -10.74
C SER A 373 -1.54 27.05 -12.19
N GLY A 374 -2.25 27.77 -13.10
CA GLY A 374 -2.21 27.53 -14.53
C GLY A 374 -0.82 27.72 -15.13
N ALA A 375 -0.19 28.86 -14.87
CA ALA A 375 1.16 29.16 -15.36
C ALA A 375 2.20 28.16 -14.82
N MET A 376 2.11 27.77 -13.54
CA MET A 376 2.98 26.75 -12.95
C MET A 376 2.76 25.37 -13.60
N ARG A 377 1.51 25.01 -13.91
CA ARG A 377 1.18 23.77 -14.59
C ARG A 377 1.77 23.68 -15.99
N ASP A 378 1.73 24.79 -16.75
CA ASP A 378 2.29 24.86 -18.10
C ASP A 378 3.84 24.77 -18.07
N LEU A 379 4.48 25.46 -17.12
CA LEU A 379 5.91 25.32 -16.86
C LEU A 379 6.27 23.88 -16.51
N PHE A 380 5.50 23.25 -15.62
CA PHE A 380 5.76 21.87 -15.20
C PHE A 380 5.57 20.87 -16.36
N ALA A 381 4.60 21.11 -17.24
CA ALA A 381 4.43 20.32 -18.46
C ALA A 381 5.65 20.40 -19.37
N THR A 382 6.24 21.58 -19.54
CA THR A 382 7.49 21.79 -20.28
C THR A 382 8.67 21.06 -19.61
N LEU A 383 8.79 21.14 -18.28
CA LEU A 383 9.84 20.44 -17.54
C LEU A 383 9.75 18.91 -17.69
N LEU A 384 8.55 18.35 -17.80
CA LEU A 384 8.34 16.91 -18.03
C LEU A 384 8.79 16.41 -19.43
N GLU A 385 9.15 17.30 -20.35
CA GLU A 385 9.77 16.93 -21.62
C GLU A 385 11.23 16.45 -21.46
N PHE A 386 11.90 16.87 -20.37
CA PHE A 386 13.26 16.41 -20.05
C PHE A 386 13.24 15.03 -19.42
N ASP A 387 14.09 14.12 -19.91
CA ASP A 387 14.12 12.71 -19.47
C ASP A 387 14.38 12.55 -17.98
N ASP A 388 15.34 13.30 -17.45
CA ASP A 388 15.71 13.21 -16.03
C ASP A 388 14.57 13.69 -15.11
N VAL A 389 13.86 14.75 -15.49
CA VAL A 389 12.69 15.25 -14.76
C VAL A 389 11.55 14.25 -14.86
N ASN A 390 11.31 13.71 -16.06
CA ASN A 390 10.25 12.72 -16.31
C ASN A 390 10.49 11.46 -15.49
N ARG A 391 11.72 10.96 -15.45
CA ARG A 391 12.13 9.81 -14.64
C ARG A 391 11.94 10.07 -13.16
N LEU A 392 12.45 11.19 -12.64
CA LEU A 392 12.31 11.57 -11.24
C LEU A 392 10.83 11.58 -10.80
N VAL A 393 9.98 12.24 -11.60
CA VAL A 393 8.55 12.34 -11.31
C VAL A 393 7.87 10.97 -11.43
N GLY A 394 8.24 10.17 -12.42
CA GLY A 394 7.72 8.81 -12.60
C GLY A 394 8.08 7.89 -11.44
N GLU A 395 9.33 7.89 -10.99
CA GLU A 395 9.79 7.12 -9.83
C GLU A 395 9.11 7.59 -8.53
N MET A 396 8.90 8.90 -8.37
CA MET A 396 8.16 9.47 -7.23
C MET A 396 6.68 9.02 -7.25
N MET A 397 6.03 9.03 -8.41
CA MET A 397 4.63 8.61 -8.57
C MET A 397 4.42 7.11 -8.37
N THR A 398 5.39 6.30 -8.71
CA THR A 398 5.36 4.84 -8.54
C THR A 398 5.84 4.39 -7.16
N GLY A 399 6.52 5.25 -6.42
CA GLY A 399 7.20 4.93 -5.16
C GLY A 399 8.55 4.23 -5.36
N LEU A 400 9.02 4.02 -6.60
CA LEU A 400 10.28 3.34 -6.90
C LEU A 400 11.52 4.15 -6.48
N SER A 401 11.36 5.44 -6.21
CA SER A 401 12.40 6.27 -5.59
C SER A 401 12.63 5.94 -4.11
N THR A 402 11.75 5.15 -3.47
CA THR A 402 11.88 4.81 -2.06
C THR A 402 13.14 4.01 -1.80
N ARG A 403 13.97 4.49 -0.88
CA ARG A 403 15.14 3.81 -0.33
C ARG A 403 15.16 3.98 1.17
N TYR A 404 15.27 2.88 1.90
CA TYR A 404 15.40 2.93 3.36
C TYR A 404 16.85 3.21 3.75
N GLU A 405 17.05 4.05 4.74
CA GLU A 405 18.39 4.37 5.26
C GLU A 405 18.90 3.23 6.15
N LEU A 406 19.62 2.30 5.54
CA LEU A 406 20.17 1.13 6.22
C LEU A 406 21.64 1.29 6.63
N GLY A 407 22.23 2.46 6.38
CA GLY A 407 23.63 2.75 6.74
C GLY A 407 24.65 2.24 5.73
N SER A 408 24.23 1.87 4.50
CA SER A 408 25.13 1.45 3.41
C SER A 408 25.37 2.57 2.41
N ALA A 409 26.59 2.66 1.89
CA ALA A 409 26.94 3.53 0.77
C ALA A 409 26.47 2.99 -0.58
N GLN A 410 26.15 1.69 -0.68
CA GLN A 410 25.67 1.07 -1.93
C GLN A 410 24.22 1.51 -2.22
N ASP A 411 23.97 2.06 -3.41
CA ASP A 411 22.69 2.65 -3.79
C ASP A 411 21.51 1.66 -3.79
N GLU A 412 21.76 0.39 -4.04
CA GLU A 412 20.72 -0.65 -4.08
C GLU A 412 20.31 -1.13 -2.69
N VAL A 413 21.18 -1.02 -1.67
CA VAL A 413 20.85 -1.37 -0.29
C VAL A 413 19.80 -0.39 0.25
N GLY A 414 18.71 -0.93 0.79
CA GLY A 414 17.54 -0.18 1.23
C GLY A 414 16.45 -0.04 0.17
N ARG A 415 16.69 -0.39 -1.11
CA ARG A 415 15.68 -0.38 -2.16
C ARG A 415 14.80 -1.64 -2.12
N LEU A 416 13.54 -1.48 -2.55
CA LEU A 416 12.62 -2.59 -2.76
C LEU A 416 12.87 -3.20 -4.14
N ILE A 417 13.38 -4.44 -4.14
CA ILE A 417 13.80 -5.15 -5.35
C ILE A 417 12.58 -5.67 -6.09
N GLY A 418 12.51 -5.39 -7.40
CA GLY A 418 11.47 -5.90 -8.30
C GLY A 418 11.60 -7.40 -8.58
N ASP A 419 10.51 -8.03 -9.04
CA ASP A 419 10.54 -9.42 -9.48
C ASP A 419 11.51 -9.60 -10.66
N ARG A 420 12.24 -10.71 -10.64
CA ARG A 420 13.19 -11.08 -11.70
C ARG A 420 13.31 -12.59 -11.80
N PRO A 421 13.63 -13.11 -13.00
CA PRO A 421 13.88 -14.54 -13.16
C PRO A 421 15.12 -14.95 -12.38
N ILE A 422 15.02 -16.09 -11.70
CA ILE A 422 16.10 -16.72 -10.95
C ILE A 422 16.30 -18.13 -11.54
N ARG A 423 17.47 -18.39 -12.09
CA ARG A 423 17.81 -19.73 -12.59
C ARG A 423 18.33 -20.58 -11.45
N GLN A 424 17.64 -21.67 -11.15
CA GLN A 424 18.07 -22.73 -10.23
C GLN A 424 18.41 -23.98 -11.02
N GLY A 425 19.66 -24.14 -11.47
CA GLY A 425 20.02 -25.24 -12.36
C GLY A 425 19.19 -25.25 -13.64
N ASN A 426 18.33 -26.28 -13.84
CA ASN A 426 17.42 -26.38 -14.98
C ASN A 426 16.00 -25.86 -14.72
N ALA A 427 15.71 -25.34 -13.52
CA ALA A 427 14.39 -24.80 -13.17
C ALA A 427 14.39 -23.27 -13.22
N ASP A 428 13.38 -22.71 -13.88
CA ASP A 428 13.10 -21.28 -13.87
C ASP A 428 12.19 -20.96 -12.69
N ALA A 429 12.62 -20.06 -11.82
CA ALA A 429 11.84 -19.49 -10.75
C ALA A 429 11.81 -17.97 -10.86
N SER A 430 10.90 -17.29 -10.18
CA SER A 430 10.99 -15.85 -9.99
C SER A 430 11.37 -15.52 -8.54
N LEU A 431 11.99 -14.37 -8.33
CA LEU A 431 12.32 -13.91 -6.97
C LEU A 431 11.08 -13.92 -6.08
N TYR A 432 9.94 -13.40 -6.56
CA TYR A 432 8.70 -13.35 -5.78
C TYR A 432 8.07 -14.74 -5.58
N GLY A 433 8.26 -15.66 -6.52
CA GLY A 433 7.89 -17.06 -6.34
C GLY A 433 8.63 -17.74 -5.18
N LEU A 434 9.88 -17.31 -4.91
CA LEU A 434 10.67 -17.81 -3.77
C LEU A 434 10.24 -17.19 -2.42
N MET A 435 9.48 -16.08 -2.44
CA MET A 435 9.10 -15.31 -1.24
C MET A 435 7.67 -15.56 -0.76
N GLN A 436 6.91 -16.46 -1.38
CA GLN A 436 5.47 -16.65 -1.10
C GLN A 436 5.17 -17.11 0.33
N GLU A 437 6.13 -17.79 0.96
CA GLU A 437 6.03 -18.28 2.34
C GLU A 437 6.48 -17.24 3.39
N GLY A 438 6.67 -15.98 2.99
CA GLY A 438 7.04 -14.91 3.91
C GLY A 438 8.50 -14.91 4.37
N GLN A 439 9.37 -15.72 3.73
CA GLN A 439 10.80 -15.81 4.05
C GLN A 439 11.61 -14.72 3.35
N GLY A 440 12.78 -14.38 3.92
CA GLY A 440 13.83 -13.68 3.21
C GLY A 440 14.49 -14.56 2.16
N VAL A 441 15.26 -13.96 1.26
CA VAL A 441 16.01 -14.69 0.21
C VAL A 441 17.46 -14.24 0.22
N LEU A 442 18.38 -15.19 0.23
CA LEU A 442 19.77 -14.98 -0.16
C LEU A 442 19.97 -15.45 -1.61
N LEU A 443 20.31 -14.54 -2.49
CA LEU A 443 20.88 -14.86 -3.79
C LEU A 443 22.39 -14.98 -3.60
N ASP A 444 22.93 -16.19 -3.77
CA ASP A 444 24.34 -16.49 -3.51
C ASP A 444 25.11 -16.65 -4.83
N ALA A 445 25.98 -15.71 -5.13
CA ALA A 445 26.87 -15.72 -6.29
C ALA A 445 28.29 -16.20 -5.95
N THR A 446 28.55 -16.61 -4.69
CA THR A 446 29.86 -17.11 -4.30
C THR A 446 30.14 -18.45 -4.96
N ALA A 447 31.34 -18.65 -5.51
CA ALA A 447 31.68 -19.84 -6.29
C ALA A 447 31.58 -21.14 -5.49
N ASP A 448 31.81 -21.06 -4.18
CA ASP A 448 31.84 -22.20 -3.26
C ASP A 448 30.62 -22.24 -2.31
N GLY A 449 29.63 -21.34 -2.47
CA GLY A 449 28.47 -21.24 -1.60
C GLY A 449 28.78 -20.68 -0.19
N ALA A 450 29.81 -19.85 -0.07
CA ALA A 450 30.23 -19.28 1.23
C ALA A 450 29.12 -18.47 1.89
N ALA A 451 28.40 -17.62 1.15
CA ALA A 451 27.31 -16.81 1.69
C ALA A 451 26.17 -17.71 2.20
N SER A 452 25.81 -18.77 1.48
CA SER A 452 24.78 -19.73 1.92
C SER A 452 25.17 -20.47 3.19
N ARG A 453 26.45 -20.83 3.36
CA ARG A 453 26.94 -21.47 4.61
C ARG A 453 26.81 -20.51 5.82
N ILE A 454 27.14 -19.26 5.65
CA ILE A 454 26.97 -18.22 6.72
C ILE A 454 25.50 -18.13 7.13
N VAL A 455 24.57 -18.07 6.16
CA VAL A 455 23.13 -17.97 6.44
C VAL A 455 22.59 -19.21 7.11
N ALA A 456 23.00 -20.42 6.67
CA ALA A 456 22.51 -21.69 7.22
C ALA A 456 22.79 -21.85 8.72
N VAL A 457 23.90 -21.29 9.20
CA VAL A 457 24.24 -21.27 10.63
C VAL A 457 23.42 -20.21 11.39
N ALA A 458 23.04 -19.11 10.73
CA ALA A 458 22.39 -17.98 11.37
C ALA A 458 20.86 -18.17 11.55
N THR A 459 20.16 -18.65 10.52
CA THR A 459 18.69 -18.69 10.54
C THR A 459 18.10 -19.61 9.46
N GLN A 460 16.91 -20.17 9.75
CA GLN A 460 16.12 -20.92 8.77
C GLN A 460 15.05 -20.06 8.09
N ARG A 461 14.95 -18.77 8.41
CA ARG A 461 13.96 -17.84 7.84
C ARG A 461 14.40 -17.25 6.50
N ILE A 462 15.50 -17.71 5.95
CA ILE A 462 16.06 -17.26 4.68
C ILE A 462 16.20 -18.45 3.75
N ARG A 463 15.64 -18.32 2.57
CA ARG A 463 15.82 -19.26 1.48
C ARG A 463 17.10 -18.92 0.71
N CYS A 464 18.08 -19.80 0.74
CA CYS A 464 19.33 -19.63 -0.01
C CYS A 464 19.17 -20.19 -1.43
N VAL A 465 19.63 -19.43 -2.41
CA VAL A 465 19.57 -19.78 -3.83
C VAL A 465 20.89 -19.41 -4.49
N ALA A 466 21.61 -20.43 -4.98
CA ALA A 466 22.81 -20.20 -5.78
C ALA A 466 22.45 -19.59 -7.14
N ILE A 467 23.16 -18.53 -7.51
CA ILE A 467 23.03 -17.85 -8.81
C ILE A 467 24.37 -17.84 -9.53
N GLY A 468 24.34 -17.95 -10.87
CA GLY A 468 25.59 -18.07 -11.66
C GLY A 468 26.28 -16.74 -11.97
N THR A 469 25.59 -15.61 -11.85
CA THR A 469 26.10 -14.29 -12.25
C THR A 469 25.42 -13.17 -11.44
N GLY A 470 26.13 -12.06 -11.27
CA GLY A 470 25.68 -10.88 -10.53
C GLY A 470 26.18 -10.89 -9.09
N PRO A 471 25.87 -9.87 -8.30
CA PRO A 471 26.23 -9.79 -6.89
C PRO A 471 25.42 -10.75 -6.03
N SER A 472 25.99 -11.22 -4.93
CA SER A 472 25.23 -11.86 -3.86
C SER A 472 24.35 -10.82 -3.18
N MET A 473 23.10 -11.20 -2.80
CA MET A 473 22.16 -10.25 -2.24
C MET A 473 21.31 -10.90 -1.15
N LEU A 474 21.30 -10.28 0.04
CA LEU A 474 20.38 -10.62 1.11
C LEU A 474 19.14 -9.74 1.00
N ILE A 475 17.98 -10.36 0.78
CA ILE A 475 16.69 -9.69 0.58
C ILE A 475 15.77 -10.05 1.74
N ARG A 476 15.20 -9.02 2.40
CA ARG A 476 14.24 -9.18 3.49
C ARG A 476 12.88 -9.70 2.98
N PRO A 477 11.99 -10.21 3.86
CA PRO A 477 10.65 -10.66 3.48
C PRO A 477 9.79 -9.60 2.77
N ASP A 478 10.03 -8.31 3.01
CA ASP A 478 9.37 -7.18 2.34
C ASP A 478 10.03 -6.79 1.00
N ALA A 479 10.95 -7.61 0.50
CA ALA A 479 11.77 -7.40 -0.70
C ALA A 479 12.78 -6.26 -0.60
N CYS A 480 13.08 -5.72 0.58
CA CYS A 480 14.15 -4.75 0.74
C CYS A 480 15.52 -5.44 0.66
N ALA A 481 16.43 -4.93 -0.19
CA ALA A 481 17.82 -5.37 -0.19
C ALA A 481 18.50 -4.93 1.12
N ALA A 482 18.89 -5.89 1.93
CA ALA A 482 19.51 -5.65 3.23
C ALA A 482 21.04 -5.64 3.18
N TRP A 483 21.62 -6.34 2.20
CA TRP A 483 23.04 -6.44 1.97
C TRP A 483 23.32 -6.90 0.53
N ILE A 484 24.46 -6.47 -0.01
CA ILE A 484 24.95 -6.86 -1.34
C ILE A 484 26.46 -7.10 -1.23
N GLY A 485 26.89 -8.27 -1.73
CA GLY A 485 28.30 -8.65 -1.84
C GLY A 485 28.69 -8.79 -3.30
N GLU A 486 29.68 -8.02 -3.73
CA GLU A 486 30.20 -8.04 -5.10
C GLU A 486 31.35 -9.05 -5.21
N ASP A 487 31.56 -9.62 -6.39
CA ASP A 487 32.71 -10.46 -6.73
C ASP A 487 33.02 -11.61 -5.74
N GLY A 488 31.96 -12.17 -5.11
CA GLY A 488 32.10 -13.25 -4.13
C GLY A 488 32.45 -12.79 -2.71
N ASP A 489 32.47 -11.47 -2.46
CA ASP A 489 32.66 -10.91 -1.13
C ASP A 489 31.47 -11.21 -0.23
N THR A 490 31.74 -11.51 1.03
CA THR A 490 30.75 -11.76 2.09
C THR A 490 30.86 -10.80 3.26
N ASP A 491 31.70 -9.76 3.15
CA ASP A 491 31.91 -8.79 4.20
C ASP A 491 30.59 -8.07 4.53
N GLY A 492 30.29 -7.96 5.83
CA GLY A 492 29.07 -7.34 6.35
C GLY A 492 27.82 -8.23 6.30
N LEU A 493 27.85 -9.43 5.67
CA LEU A 493 26.69 -10.33 5.63
C LEU A 493 26.24 -10.76 7.02
N GLU A 494 27.17 -11.16 7.90
CA GLU A 494 26.84 -11.56 9.27
C GLU A 494 26.23 -10.39 10.09
N GLU A 495 26.69 -9.17 9.87
CA GLU A 495 26.11 -7.99 10.52
C GLU A 495 24.68 -7.74 10.03
N ALA A 496 24.43 -7.82 8.71
CA ALA A 496 23.11 -7.72 8.15
C ALA A 496 22.16 -8.83 8.67
N LEU A 497 22.65 -10.06 8.79
CA LEU A 497 21.88 -11.16 9.37
C LEU A 497 21.52 -10.89 10.85
N ARG A 498 22.48 -10.48 11.66
CA ARG A 498 22.22 -10.13 13.07
C ARG A 498 21.21 -8.99 13.20
N ARG A 499 21.32 -7.98 12.34
CA ARG A 499 20.45 -6.81 12.35
C ARG A 499 19.00 -7.14 12.00
N TRP A 500 18.77 -8.02 11.03
CA TRP A 500 17.44 -8.24 10.45
C TRP A 500 16.81 -9.58 10.79
N PHE A 501 17.61 -10.59 11.13
CA PHE A 501 17.13 -11.97 11.36
C PHE A 501 17.54 -12.54 12.72
N GLY A 502 18.33 -11.78 13.49
CA GLY A 502 18.76 -12.17 14.84
C GLY A 502 20.10 -12.89 14.89
N ALA A 503 20.59 -13.13 16.10
CA ALA A 503 21.79 -13.90 16.32
C ALA A 503 21.51 -15.40 16.07
N PRO A 504 22.54 -16.19 15.68
CA PRO A 504 22.43 -17.65 15.60
C PRO A 504 21.88 -18.23 16.90
N ARG A 505 20.89 -19.11 16.83
CA ARG A 505 20.47 -19.88 18.01
C ARG A 505 21.65 -20.71 18.45
N LYS A 506 22.14 -20.52 19.67
CA LYS A 506 23.03 -21.49 20.29
C LYS A 506 22.22 -22.77 20.45
N ASP A 507 22.53 -23.80 19.65
CA ASP A 507 21.90 -25.10 19.76
C ASP A 507 21.94 -25.58 21.21
N ALA A 508 20.78 -25.84 21.78
CA ALA A 508 20.61 -26.47 23.08
C ALA A 508 20.82 -28.00 23.00
N SER A 509 21.58 -28.49 22.02
CA SER A 509 21.78 -29.93 21.78
C SER A 509 23.22 -30.30 21.42
N LEU A 510 24.17 -29.99 22.33
CA LEU A 510 25.40 -30.74 22.49
C LEU A 510 25.63 -30.98 23.98
N GLN A 511 24.66 -31.57 24.67
CA GLN A 511 24.97 -32.38 25.84
C GLN A 511 25.52 -33.72 25.33
N GLN A 512 26.84 -33.82 25.27
CA GLN A 512 27.52 -35.10 25.16
C GLN A 512 27.09 -35.96 26.37
N PRO A 513 26.77 -37.23 26.23
CA PRO A 513 26.69 -38.12 27.37
C PRO A 513 28.10 -38.26 27.97
N GLU A 514 28.23 -37.90 29.23
CA GLU A 514 29.43 -38.24 30.02
C GLU A 514 29.63 -39.77 30.04
N PRO A 515 30.90 -40.21 30.12
CA PRO A 515 31.30 -41.59 29.92
C PRO A 515 30.85 -42.54 31.04
#